data_2cb0ebc5bc4c5b8c7a7679358aead1a4
#
_entry.id   2cb0ebc5bc4c5b8c7a7679358aead1a4
#
_cell.length_a   1.000
_cell.length_b   1.000
_cell.length_c   1.000
_cell.angle_alpha   90.00
_cell.angle_beta   90.00
_cell.angle_gamma   90.00
#
_symmetry.space_group_name_H-M   'P 1'
#
loop_
_entity.id
_entity.type
_entity.pdbx_description
1 polymer ?
#
loop_
_entity_poly.entity_id
_entity_poly.type
_entity_poly.pdbx_seq_one_letter_code
_entity_poly.pdbx_strand_id
1 'polypeptide(L)'
;MRKNILITGMPRSGKSTLLKKIIQQFDNKVGFVTNEVRKDGERIGFEIETNAGEKSMLANVDFKTNFKVSRYFVDIENLDLMISKVENFEKNDFLFLDEIGQMELFSEKFKVLVEKYLDSTNICIATLSKIYSDEFIEDIKRRNDIFLIEITEENRDEKEKYLETLLRKIAKAKRYVSEPDRFSINQHEVCIRTDHGTRILTEQKEGWICSCEFFKENKVCSHVIALEEYLKIHE
;
A
#
# COMPACT_ATOMS: atom_id res chain seq x y z
N MET A 1 -12.76 1.31 -4.47
CA MET A 1 -12.60 1.52 -2.99
C MET A 1 -11.23 2.04 -2.66
N ARG A 2 -11.14 3.06 -1.83
CA ARG A 2 -9.86 3.53 -1.30
C ARG A 2 -9.33 2.52 -0.27
N LYS A 3 -8.30 1.75 -0.66
CA LYS A 3 -7.83 0.58 0.10
C LYS A 3 -6.32 0.38 0.09
N ASN A 4 -5.64 0.99 -0.89
CA ASN A 4 -4.21 0.85 -1.05
C ASN A 4 -3.48 1.84 -0.14
N ILE A 5 -2.37 1.43 0.46
CA ILE A 5 -1.60 2.25 1.39
C ILE A 5 -0.17 2.35 0.88
N LEU A 6 0.30 3.57 0.64
CA LEU A 6 1.70 3.84 0.29
C LEU A 6 2.38 4.60 1.42
N ILE A 7 3.44 4.04 1.96
CA ILE A 7 4.27 4.64 3.00
C ILE A 7 5.45 5.32 2.33
N THR A 8 5.53 6.64 2.42
CA THR A 8 6.65 7.41 1.89
C THR A 8 7.43 8.10 3.01
N GLY A 9 8.62 8.59 2.71
CA GLY A 9 9.49 9.28 3.66
C GLY A 9 10.95 9.22 3.22
N MET A 10 11.79 10.00 3.86
CA MET A 10 13.21 10.04 3.56
C MET A 10 13.88 8.67 3.80
N PRO A 11 15.00 8.37 3.15
CA PRO A 11 15.80 7.20 3.50
C PRO A 11 16.07 7.15 5.01
N ARG A 12 15.97 5.95 5.60
CA ARG A 12 16.13 5.69 7.04
C ARG A 12 15.03 6.25 7.95
N SER A 13 13.94 6.79 7.43
CA SER A 13 12.78 7.21 8.26
C SER A 13 12.03 6.04 8.91
N GLY A 14 12.35 4.77 8.53
CA GLY A 14 11.73 3.58 9.10
C GLY A 14 10.61 2.97 8.26
N LYS A 15 10.44 3.35 6.97
CA LYS A 15 9.40 2.80 6.04
C LYS A 15 9.36 1.28 6.05
N SER A 16 10.48 0.65 5.70
CA SER A 16 10.60 -0.82 5.62
C SER A 16 10.38 -1.50 6.98
N THR A 17 10.83 -0.88 8.07
CA THR A 17 10.60 -1.39 9.43
C THR A 17 9.10 -1.37 9.77
N LEU A 18 8.42 -0.28 9.47
CA LEU A 18 6.99 -0.15 9.68
C LEU A 18 6.20 -1.13 8.80
N LEU A 19 6.55 -1.22 7.51
CA LEU A 19 5.92 -2.20 6.62
C LEU A 19 6.08 -3.62 7.17
N LYS A 20 7.30 -4.04 7.53
CA LYS A 20 7.58 -5.38 8.07
C LYS A 20 6.75 -5.67 9.33
N LYS A 21 6.60 -4.70 10.22
CA LYS A 21 5.79 -4.84 11.43
C LYS A 21 4.30 -5.02 11.12
N ILE A 22 3.79 -4.28 10.14
CA ILE A 22 2.39 -4.39 9.71
C ILE A 22 2.12 -5.75 9.04
N ILE A 23 2.96 -6.19 8.11
CA ILE A 23 2.73 -7.44 7.37
C ILE A 23 2.85 -8.70 8.26
N GLN A 24 3.53 -8.62 9.40
CA GLN A 24 3.59 -9.72 10.38
C GLN A 24 2.23 -10.04 11.01
N GLN A 25 1.28 -9.10 10.97
CA GLN A 25 -0.06 -9.27 11.53
C GLN A 25 -0.99 -10.08 10.61
N PHE A 26 -0.54 -10.43 9.39
CA PHE A 26 -1.32 -11.13 8.39
C PHE A 26 -0.72 -12.51 8.10
N ASP A 27 -1.52 -13.56 8.26
CA ASP A 27 -1.12 -14.93 7.95
C ASP A 27 -1.05 -15.14 6.43
N ASN A 28 -2.09 -14.73 5.69
CA ASN A 28 -2.14 -14.79 4.24
C ASN A 28 -1.64 -13.48 3.64
N LYS A 29 -0.43 -13.51 3.14
CA LYS A 29 0.22 -12.35 2.51
C LYS A 29 1.08 -12.77 1.34
N VAL A 30 1.13 -11.93 0.32
CA VAL A 30 1.93 -12.13 -0.90
C VAL A 30 2.68 -10.87 -1.24
N GLY A 31 3.96 -10.98 -1.51
CA GLY A 31 4.84 -9.89 -1.86
C GLY A 31 6.29 -10.16 -1.46
N PHE A 32 7.09 -9.12 -1.54
CA PHE A 32 8.50 -9.20 -1.15
C PHE A 32 8.96 -7.94 -0.40
N VAL A 33 10.06 -8.10 0.30
CA VAL A 33 10.82 -7.00 0.93
C VAL A 33 12.23 -6.96 0.39
N THR A 34 12.82 -5.76 0.39
CA THR A 34 14.22 -5.55 0.04
C THR A 34 15.04 -5.34 1.30
N ASN A 35 16.12 -6.11 1.45
CA ASN A 35 17.03 -6.07 2.58
C ASN A 35 18.40 -5.55 2.15
N GLU A 36 19.05 -4.74 3.00
CA GLU A 36 20.45 -4.35 2.78
C GLU A 36 21.40 -5.54 3.02
N VAL A 37 22.28 -5.81 2.08
CA VAL A 37 23.38 -6.79 2.25
C VAL A 37 24.65 -6.06 2.62
N ARG A 38 25.27 -6.48 3.72
CA ARG A 38 26.50 -5.87 4.25
C ARG A 38 27.63 -6.89 4.35
N LYS A 39 28.85 -6.42 4.07
CA LYS A 39 30.08 -7.16 4.28
C LYS A 39 31.05 -6.22 5.01
N ASP A 40 31.66 -6.70 6.09
CA ASP A 40 32.63 -5.94 6.92
C ASP A 40 32.09 -4.55 7.35
N GLY A 41 30.79 -4.46 7.64
CA GLY A 41 30.10 -3.22 8.04
C GLY A 41 29.66 -2.33 6.86
N GLU A 42 30.20 -2.51 5.67
CA GLU A 42 29.83 -1.77 4.48
C GLU A 42 28.64 -2.40 3.76
N ARG A 43 27.72 -1.55 3.26
CA ARG A 43 26.63 -2.02 2.41
C ARG A 43 27.16 -2.31 1.01
N ILE A 44 27.09 -3.57 0.59
CA ILE A 44 27.57 -4.04 -0.72
C ILE A 44 26.43 -4.26 -1.72
N GLY A 45 25.18 -4.32 -1.28
CA GLY A 45 24.05 -4.57 -2.18
C GLY A 45 22.71 -4.63 -1.47
N PHE A 46 21.74 -5.18 -2.20
CA PHE A 46 20.36 -5.38 -1.79
C PHE A 46 19.88 -6.76 -2.21
N GLU A 47 19.13 -7.41 -1.35
CA GLU A 47 18.52 -8.73 -1.55
C GLU A 47 17.01 -8.61 -1.46
N ILE A 48 16.28 -9.22 -2.39
CA ILE A 48 14.83 -9.41 -2.32
C ILE A 48 14.55 -10.70 -1.54
N GLU A 49 13.55 -10.64 -0.66
CA GLU A 49 13.04 -11.79 0.08
C GLU A 49 11.51 -11.84 -0.04
N THR A 50 10.97 -12.93 -0.60
CA THR A 50 9.53 -13.14 -0.73
C THR A 50 8.88 -13.55 0.58
N ASN A 51 7.53 -13.51 0.63
CA ASN A 51 6.77 -14.04 1.77
C ASN A 51 7.01 -15.56 2.03
N ALA A 52 7.46 -16.31 1.03
CA ALA A 52 7.83 -17.72 1.16
C ALA A 52 9.28 -17.94 1.64
N GLY A 53 10.04 -16.86 1.87
CA GLY A 53 11.43 -16.91 2.30
C GLY A 53 12.44 -17.18 1.17
N GLU A 54 12.02 -17.15 -0.09
CA GLU A 54 12.93 -17.24 -1.23
C GLU A 54 13.70 -15.92 -1.38
N LYS A 55 14.99 -16.01 -1.70
CA LYS A 55 15.90 -14.88 -1.74
C LYS A 55 16.65 -14.78 -3.06
N SER A 56 16.88 -13.55 -3.52
CA SER A 56 17.74 -13.26 -4.67
C SER A 56 18.36 -11.88 -4.56
N MET A 57 19.59 -11.73 -5.06
CA MET A 57 20.25 -10.43 -5.08
C MET A 57 19.61 -9.52 -6.12
N LEU A 58 19.07 -8.38 -5.68
CA LEU A 58 18.56 -7.33 -6.54
C LEU A 58 19.67 -6.48 -7.16
N ALA A 59 20.63 -6.09 -6.32
CA ALA A 59 21.70 -5.20 -6.74
C ALA A 59 22.98 -5.42 -5.92
N ASN A 60 24.14 -5.26 -6.56
CA ASN A 60 25.42 -5.39 -5.90
C ASN A 60 26.47 -4.44 -6.53
N VAL A 61 27.50 -4.06 -5.76
CA VAL A 61 28.60 -3.24 -6.24
C VAL A 61 29.48 -3.97 -7.25
N ASP A 62 29.52 -5.31 -7.20
CA ASP A 62 30.36 -6.17 -8.05
C ASP A 62 29.64 -6.69 -9.30
N PHE A 63 28.35 -6.45 -9.45
CA PHE A 63 27.60 -6.85 -10.64
C PHE A 63 28.05 -6.07 -11.88
N LYS A 64 27.85 -6.67 -13.06
CA LYS A 64 28.18 -6.07 -14.36
C LYS A 64 26.95 -6.04 -15.23
N THR A 65 26.02 -5.15 -14.90
CA THR A 65 24.79 -4.93 -15.65
C THR A 65 24.74 -3.51 -16.21
N ASN A 66 23.79 -3.24 -17.12
CA ASN A 66 23.62 -1.91 -17.70
C ASN A 66 22.80 -0.96 -16.81
N PHE A 67 22.18 -1.47 -15.75
CA PHE A 67 21.32 -0.71 -14.87
C PHE A 67 22.06 -0.37 -13.58
N LYS A 68 22.12 0.91 -13.26
CA LYS A 68 22.92 1.39 -12.14
C LYS A 68 22.19 2.47 -11.34
N VAL A 69 22.18 2.33 -10.02
CA VAL A 69 21.74 3.35 -9.08
C VAL A 69 22.85 3.63 -8.09
N SER A 70 23.38 4.86 -8.08
CA SER A 70 24.56 5.20 -7.29
C SER A 70 25.75 4.27 -7.63
N ARG A 71 26.24 3.50 -6.66
CA ARG A 71 27.36 2.54 -6.83
C ARG A 71 26.90 1.09 -7.08
N TYR A 72 25.60 0.82 -7.08
CA TYR A 72 25.04 -0.52 -7.21
C TYR A 72 24.57 -0.79 -8.62
N PHE A 73 24.93 -1.94 -9.16
CA PHE A 73 24.43 -2.44 -10.43
C PHE A 73 23.24 -3.36 -10.14
N VAL A 74 22.13 -3.16 -10.87
CA VAL A 74 20.86 -3.85 -10.65
C VAL A 74 20.74 -5.02 -11.59
N ASP A 75 20.34 -6.17 -11.07
CA ASP A 75 20.05 -7.38 -11.82
C ASP A 75 18.54 -7.52 -12.02
N ILE A 76 18.08 -7.12 -13.22
CA ILE A 76 16.64 -7.17 -13.57
C ILE A 76 16.17 -8.62 -13.74
N GLU A 77 17.01 -9.53 -14.20
CA GLU A 77 16.62 -10.94 -14.39
C GLU A 77 16.31 -11.59 -13.04
N ASN A 78 17.13 -11.31 -12.03
CA ASN A 78 16.86 -11.74 -10.67
C ASN A 78 15.56 -11.13 -10.11
N LEU A 79 15.32 -9.84 -10.34
CA LEU A 79 14.08 -9.18 -9.93
C LEU A 79 12.87 -9.82 -10.61
N ASP A 80 12.93 -10.01 -11.91
CA ASP A 80 11.83 -10.60 -12.71
C ASP A 80 11.54 -12.05 -12.30
N LEU A 81 12.57 -12.81 -11.89
CA LEU A 81 12.39 -14.14 -11.32
C LEU A 81 11.62 -14.08 -9.99
N MET A 82 11.98 -13.14 -9.11
CA MET A 82 11.30 -12.99 -7.81
C MET A 82 9.86 -12.49 -7.98
N ILE A 83 9.60 -11.63 -8.97
CA ILE A 83 8.24 -11.19 -9.32
C ILE A 83 7.37 -12.40 -9.68
N SER A 84 7.88 -13.34 -10.47
CA SER A 84 7.15 -14.56 -10.87
C SER A 84 6.70 -15.41 -9.68
N LYS A 85 7.33 -15.27 -8.52
CA LYS A 85 6.96 -15.99 -7.27
C LYS A 85 5.82 -15.33 -6.52
N VAL A 86 5.58 -14.03 -6.75
CA VAL A 86 4.59 -13.24 -6.02
C VAL A 86 3.49 -12.65 -6.90
N GLU A 87 3.53 -12.87 -8.22
CA GLU A 87 2.53 -12.33 -9.14
C GLU A 87 1.16 -13.02 -9.03
N ASN A 88 1.10 -14.24 -8.46
CA ASN A 88 -0.14 -14.96 -8.22
C ASN A 88 -0.54 -14.84 -6.76
N PHE A 89 -1.79 -14.45 -6.52
CA PHE A 89 -2.36 -14.26 -5.19
C PHE A 89 -3.85 -14.61 -5.20
N GLU A 90 -4.35 -15.01 -4.03
CA GLU A 90 -5.74 -15.36 -3.83
C GLU A 90 -6.57 -14.16 -3.36
N LYS A 91 -7.89 -14.29 -3.48
CA LYS A 91 -8.82 -13.30 -2.93
C LYS A 91 -8.62 -13.22 -1.41
N ASN A 92 -8.45 -12.01 -0.90
CA ASN A 92 -8.19 -11.66 0.50
C ASN A 92 -6.74 -11.85 0.99
N ASP A 93 -5.80 -12.24 0.14
CA ASP A 93 -4.39 -12.09 0.49
C ASP A 93 -4.05 -10.62 0.77
N PHE A 94 -3.18 -10.38 1.71
CA PHE A 94 -2.62 -9.07 1.98
C PHE A 94 -1.39 -8.86 1.08
N LEU A 95 -1.44 -7.88 0.18
CA LEU A 95 -0.37 -7.65 -0.79
C LEU A 95 0.63 -6.62 -0.26
N PHE A 96 1.93 -6.85 -0.49
CA PHE A 96 2.93 -5.90 -0.04
C PHE A 96 4.16 -5.83 -0.95
N LEU A 97 4.80 -4.64 -1.01
CA LEU A 97 6.04 -4.39 -1.75
C LEU A 97 6.94 -3.41 -0.99
N ASP A 98 8.23 -3.72 -0.89
CA ASP A 98 9.26 -2.85 -0.32
C ASP A 98 10.53 -2.92 -1.17
N GLU A 99 10.79 -1.90 -1.97
CA GLU A 99 10.25 -0.56 -2.15
C GLU A 99 9.77 -0.37 -3.61
N ILE A 100 8.81 0.53 -3.86
CA ILE A 100 8.57 1.07 -5.21
C ILE A 100 9.58 2.21 -5.38
N GLY A 101 10.73 1.88 -5.95
CA GLY A 101 11.88 2.76 -6.05
C GLY A 101 12.63 2.63 -7.37
N GLN A 102 13.71 3.41 -7.53
CA GLN A 102 14.44 3.51 -8.79
C GLN A 102 15.00 2.18 -9.28
N MET A 103 15.44 1.29 -8.37
CA MET A 103 16.05 0.01 -8.75
C MET A 103 15.00 -0.93 -9.35
N GLU A 104 13.87 -1.03 -8.70
CA GLU A 104 12.77 -1.92 -9.09
C GLU A 104 12.09 -1.43 -10.37
N LEU A 105 11.99 -0.12 -10.57
CA LEU A 105 11.34 0.48 -11.74
C LEU A 105 12.14 0.35 -13.06
N PHE A 106 13.35 -0.21 -13.05
CA PHE A 106 14.01 -0.65 -14.26
C PHE A 106 13.33 -1.88 -14.88
N SER A 107 12.56 -2.66 -14.10
CA SER A 107 11.80 -3.80 -14.60
C SER A 107 10.39 -3.38 -15.03
N GLU A 108 10.04 -3.63 -16.29
CA GLU A 108 8.66 -3.46 -16.76
C GLU A 108 7.69 -4.47 -16.09
N LYS A 109 8.17 -5.69 -15.80
CA LYS A 109 7.38 -6.67 -15.03
C LYS A 109 7.04 -6.16 -13.64
N PHE A 110 7.95 -5.41 -12.99
CA PHE A 110 7.67 -4.82 -11.70
C PHE A 110 6.57 -3.77 -11.79
N LYS A 111 6.59 -2.90 -12.80
CA LYS A 111 5.52 -1.91 -13.00
C LYS A 111 4.16 -2.59 -13.20
N VAL A 112 4.12 -3.64 -14.02
CA VAL A 112 2.90 -4.46 -14.21
C VAL A 112 2.44 -5.11 -12.90
N LEU A 113 3.35 -5.63 -12.08
CA LEU A 113 3.03 -6.19 -10.77
C LEU A 113 2.41 -5.13 -9.84
N VAL A 114 3.01 -3.94 -9.79
CA VAL A 114 2.50 -2.82 -8.97
C VAL A 114 1.07 -2.47 -9.38
N GLU A 115 0.82 -2.29 -10.67
CA GLU A 115 -0.53 -2.01 -11.20
C GLU A 115 -1.51 -3.15 -10.84
N LYS A 116 -1.12 -4.40 -11.10
CA LYS A 116 -1.93 -5.59 -10.77
C LYS A 116 -2.31 -5.62 -9.28
N TYR A 117 -1.37 -5.29 -8.39
CA TYR A 117 -1.63 -5.25 -6.94
C TYR A 117 -2.59 -4.12 -6.57
N LEU A 118 -2.35 -2.92 -7.09
CA LEU A 118 -3.17 -1.74 -6.79
C LEU A 118 -4.59 -1.87 -7.36
N ASP A 119 -4.75 -2.49 -8.54
CA ASP A 119 -6.05 -2.67 -9.20
C ASP A 119 -6.86 -3.85 -8.65
N SER A 120 -6.21 -4.81 -8.00
CA SER A 120 -6.89 -5.96 -7.39
C SER A 120 -7.94 -5.54 -6.35
N THR A 121 -8.81 -6.46 -5.92
CA THR A 121 -9.74 -6.22 -4.80
C THR A 121 -9.07 -6.37 -3.43
N ASN A 122 -7.81 -6.78 -3.39
CA ASN A 122 -7.03 -6.99 -2.18
C ASN A 122 -6.55 -5.67 -1.57
N ILE A 123 -6.17 -5.69 -0.31
CA ILE A 123 -5.47 -4.55 0.31
C ILE A 123 -3.99 -4.66 -0.07
N CYS A 124 -3.45 -3.61 -0.64
CA CYS A 124 -2.02 -3.50 -0.94
C CYS A 124 -1.38 -2.44 -0.04
N ILE A 125 -0.25 -2.78 0.58
CA ILE A 125 0.61 -1.84 1.28
C ILE A 125 2.01 -1.87 0.66
N ALA A 126 2.56 -0.71 0.34
CA ALA A 126 3.92 -0.64 -0.19
C ALA A 126 4.68 0.55 0.37
N THR A 127 6.00 0.47 0.33
CA THR A 127 6.83 1.66 0.52
C THR A 127 7.10 2.32 -0.82
N LEU A 128 7.13 3.66 -0.82
CA LEU A 128 7.35 4.48 -2.01
C LEU A 128 8.55 5.40 -1.79
N SER A 129 9.45 5.43 -2.74
CA SER A 129 10.58 6.35 -2.70
C SER A 129 10.11 7.81 -2.64
N LYS A 130 10.73 8.62 -1.77
CA LYS A 130 10.48 10.05 -1.70
C LYS A 130 11.47 10.86 -2.53
N ILE A 131 12.67 10.32 -2.73
CA ILE A 131 13.78 11.03 -3.40
C ILE A 131 13.85 10.77 -4.90
N TYR A 132 13.28 9.66 -5.37
CA TYR A 132 13.16 9.34 -6.79
C TYR A 132 11.72 9.53 -7.23
N SER A 133 11.53 10.13 -8.38
CA SER A 133 10.22 10.28 -9.02
C SER A 133 10.39 10.19 -10.53
N ASP A 134 9.44 9.57 -11.18
CA ASP A 134 9.23 9.52 -12.61
C ASP A 134 7.72 9.59 -12.90
N GLU A 135 7.34 9.47 -14.17
CA GLU A 135 5.94 9.52 -14.59
C GLU A 135 5.11 8.42 -13.91
N PHE A 136 5.64 7.19 -13.80
CA PHE A 136 4.95 6.05 -13.18
C PHE A 136 4.67 6.30 -11.69
N ILE A 137 5.64 6.82 -10.95
CA ILE A 137 5.46 7.18 -9.52
C ILE A 137 4.42 8.30 -9.36
N GLU A 138 4.44 9.31 -10.22
CA GLU A 138 3.48 10.40 -10.16
C GLU A 138 2.06 9.93 -10.53
N ASP A 139 1.92 8.99 -11.46
CA ASP A 139 0.63 8.38 -11.78
C ASP A 139 0.08 7.58 -10.59
N ILE A 140 0.92 6.80 -9.94
CA ILE A 140 0.53 6.10 -8.70
C ILE A 140 0.06 7.09 -7.63
N LYS A 141 0.79 8.17 -7.40
CA LYS A 141 0.42 9.17 -6.38
C LYS A 141 -0.91 9.89 -6.68
N ARG A 142 -1.27 10.03 -7.97
CA ARG A 142 -2.53 10.67 -8.42
C ARG A 142 -3.76 9.76 -8.29
N ARG A 143 -3.58 8.47 -8.03
CA ARG A 143 -4.70 7.52 -7.87
C ARG A 143 -5.58 7.91 -6.69
N ASN A 144 -6.88 7.86 -6.90
CA ASN A 144 -7.89 8.19 -5.88
C ASN A 144 -8.18 7.04 -4.90
N ASP A 145 -7.62 5.85 -5.12
CA ASP A 145 -7.78 4.66 -4.29
C ASP A 145 -6.62 4.42 -3.32
N ILE A 146 -5.69 5.38 -3.21
CA ILE A 146 -4.49 5.30 -2.37
C ILE A 146 -4.58 6.22 -1.15
N PHE A 147 -4.11 5.72 -0.01
CA PHE A 147 -3.69 6.50 1.15
C PHE A 147 -2.18 6.69 1.10
N LEU A 148 -1.73 7.89 0.79
CA LEU A 148 -0.31 8.25 0.86
C LEU A 148 0.01 8.75 2.26
N ILE A 149 0.91 8.03 2.97
CA ILE A 149 1.26 8.31 4.36
C ILE A 149 2.75 8.60 4.44
N GLU A 150 3.08 9.84 4.77
CA GLU A 150 4.46 10.23 4.98
C GLU A 150 4.89 9.97 6.43
N ILE A 151 6.05 9.30 6.59
CA ILE A 151 6.67 9.04 7.88
C ILE A 151 8.03 9.74 8.01
N THR A 152 8.28 10.20 9.24
CA THR A 152 9.54 10.75 9.69
C THR A 152 9.98 10.02 10.96
N GLU A 153 11.19 10.29 11.44
CA GLU A 153 11.66 9.70 12.71
C GLU A 153 10.78 10.11 13.89
N GLU A 154 10.24 11.34 13.86
CA GLU A 154 9.43 11.88 14.97
C GLU A 154 7.99 11.33 14.96
N ASN A 155 7.39 11.07 13.79
CA ASN A 155 5.98 10.73 13.69
C ASN A 155 5.69 9.23 13.50
N ARG A 156 6.70 8.38 13.30
CA ARG A 156 6.52 6.97 12.91
C ARG A 156 5.66 6.16 13.89
N ASP A 157 5.78 6.39 15.19
CA ASP A 157 5.02 5.66 16.21
C ASP A 157 3.53 6.07 16.21
N GLU A 158 3.25 7.36 15.93
CA GLU A 158 1.89 7.86 15.70
C GLU A 158 1.31 7.25 14.42
N LYS A 159 2.09 7.27 13.33
CA LYS A 159 1.65 6.74 12.02
C LYS A 159 1.47 5.24 12.02
N GLU A 160 2.23 4.49 12.84
CA GLU A 160 2.00 3.06 13.04
C GLU A 160 0.59 2.80 13.61
N LYS A 161 0.22 3.46 14.72
CA LYS A 161 -1.11 3.34 15.33
C LYS A 161 -2.23 3.78 14.38
N TYR A 162 -1.96 4.84 13.61
CA TYR A 162 -2.88 5.30 12.57
C TYR A 162 -3.09 4.24 11.48
N LEU A 163 -2.01 3.65 10.97
CA LEU A 163 -2.06 2.59 9.94
C LEU A 163 -2.83 1.36 10.40
N GLU A 164 -2.58 0.87 11.62
CA GLU A 164 -3.34 -0.25 12.19
C GLU A 164 -4.84 0.06 12.28
N THR A 165 -5.16 1.29 12.66
CA THR A 165 -6.55 1.73 12.73
C THR A 165 -7.16 1.86 11.34
N LEU A 166 -6.43 2.43 10.39
CA LEU A 166 -6.88 2.57 8.99
C LEU A 166 -7.15 1.20 8.35
N LEU A 167 -6.28 0.22 8.54
CA LEU A 167 -6.49 -1.15 8.05
C LEU A 167 -7.78 -1.77 8.60
N ARG A 168 -8.05 -1.60 9.90
CA ARG A 168 -9.33 -2.02 10.50
C ARG A 168 -10.53 -1.28 9.90
N LYS A 169 -10.40 0.01 9.55
CA LYS A 169 -11.48 0.77 8.89
C LYS A 169 -11.71 0.30 7.46
N ILE A 170 -10.66 -0.03 6.71
CA ILE A 170 -10.77 -0.59 5.35
C ILE A 170 -11.44 -1.97 5.40
N ALA A 171 -11.01 -2.86 6.29
CA ALA A 171 -11.64 -4.17 6.46
C ALA A 171 -13.13 -4.05 6.84
N LYS A 172 -13.47 -3.11 7.74
CA LYS A 172 -14.87 -2.84 8.12
C LYS A 172 -15.67 -2.27 6.93
N ALA A 173 -15.08 -1.42 6.12
CA ALA A 173 -15.74 -0.89 4.92
C ALA A 173 -16.05 -2.00 3.91
N LYS A 174 -15.10 -2.92 3.66
CA LYS A 174 -15.34 -4.09 2.79
C LYS A 174 -16.55 -4.92 3.25
N ARG A 175 -16.66 -5.17 4.56
CA ARG A 175 -17.83 -5.87 5.12
C ARG A 175 -19.12 -5.11 4.87
N TYR A 176 -19.13 -3.78 5.05
CA TYR A 176 -20.34 -2.99 4.80
C TYR A 176 -20.78 -3.03 3.32
N VAL A 177 -19.84 -2.94 2.39
CA VAL A 177 -20.13 -3.05 0.94
C VAL A 177 -20.71 -4.42 0.58
N SER A 178 -20.29 -5.49 1.24
CA SER A 178 -20.83 -6.84 1.02
C SER A 178 -22.26 -7.04 1.58
N GLU A 179 -22.80 -6.05 2.30
CA GLU A 179 -24.13 -6.08 2.90
C GLU A 179 -24.96 -4.86 2.40
N PRO A 180 -25.45 -4.87 1.12
CA PRO A 180 -26.09 -3.71 0.48
C PRO A 180 -27.30 -3.14 1.25
N ASP A 181 -28.05 -3.99 1.95
CA ASP A 181 -29.20 -3.60 2.77
C ASP A 181 -28.87 -2.65 3.93
N ARG A 182 -27.58 -2.42 4.18
CA ARG A 182 -27.15 -1.44 5.16
C ARG A 182 -27.32 -0.01 4.70
N PHE A 183 -27.39 0.23 3.37
CA PHE A 183 -27.42 1.55 2.77
C PHE A 183 -28.84 1.98 2.46
N SER A 184 -29.21 3.18 2.88
CA SER A 184 -30.45 3.86 2.51
C SER A 184 -30.09 5.22 1.92
N ILE A 185 -30.33 5.39 0.61
CA ILE A 185 -29.88 6.55 -0.15
C ILE A 185 -31.06 7.49 -0.37
N ASN A 186 -30.91 8.76 0.00
CA ASN A 186 -31.78 9.89 -0.33
C ASN A 186 -30.96 10.91 -1.16
N GLN A 187 -31.57 11.89 -1.77
CA GLN A 187 -30.97 12.80 -2.76
C GLN A 187 -29.57 13.37 -2.40
N HIS A 188 -29.34 13.76 -1.13
CA HIS A 188 -28.08 14.36 -0.68
C HIS A 188 -27.59 13.76 0.64
N GLU A 189 -28.22 12.70 1.09
CA GLU A 189 -27.96 12.07 2.36
C GLU A 189 -28.00 10.56 2.24
N VAL A 190 -27.02 9.88 2.82
CA VAL A 190 -26.98 8.43 2.92
C VAL A 190 -26.93 7.99 4.36
N CYS A 191 -27.85 7.11 4.73
CA CYS A 191 -27.84 6.44 6.02
C CYS A 191 -27.18 5.08 5.89
N ILE A 192 -26.17 4.80 6.74
CA ILE A 192 -25.56 3.48 6.84
C ILE A 192 -25.91 2.87 8.20
N ARG A 193 -26.60 1.73 8.19
CA ARG A 193 -26.85 0.93 9.38
C ARG A 193 -25.56 0.22 9.81
N THR A 194 -25.06 0.55 10.98
CA THR A 194 -23.83 -0.01 11.55
C THR A 194 -24.14 -0.91 12.75
N ASP A 195 -23.17 -1.61 13.28
CA ASP A 195 -23.32 -2.45 14.46
C ASP A 195 -23.65 -1.63 15.74
N HIS A 196 -23.43 -0.31 15.69
CA HIS A 196 -23.62 0.63 16.82
C HIS A 196 -24.64 1.74 16.50
N GLY A 197 -25.63 1.45 15.65
CA GLY A 197 -26.67 2.40 15.22
C GLY A 197 -26.43 2.95 13.81
N THR A 198 -27.22 3.92 13.41
CA THR A 198 -27.15 4.51 12.07
C THR A 198 -26.15 5.64 12.02
N ARG A 199 -25.42 5.75 10.91
CA ARG A 199 -24.56 6.88 10.55
C ARG A 199 -25.10 7.59 9.35
N ILE A 200 -25.13 8.91 9.46
CA ILE A 200 -25.59 9.79 8.39
C ILE A 200 -24.36 10.35 7.69
N LEU A 201 -24.37 10.28 6.38
CA LEU A 201 -23.36 10.88 5.50
C LEU A 201 -24.08 11.90 4.61
N THR A 202 -23.49 13.08 4.48
CA THR A 202 -24.01 14.17 3.65
C THR A 202 -23.03 14.49 2.53
N GLU A 203 -23.55 14.71 1.33
CA GLU A 203 -22.74 15.12 0.19
C GLU A 203 -22.38 16.60 0.30
N GLN A 204 -21.13 16.94 0.03
CA GLN A 204 -20.62 18.31 -0.08
C GLN A 204 -19.77 18.48 -1.33
N LYS A 205 -19.37 19.72 -1.66
CA LYS A 205 -18.56 20.01 -2.84
C LYS A 205 -17.25 19.22 -2.92
N GLU A 206 -16.66 18.88 -1.77
CA GLU A 206 -15.38 18.18 -1.66
C GLU A 206 -15.54 16.68 -1.39
N GLY A 207 -16.77 16.14 -1.46
CA GLY A 207 -17.08 14.74 -1.23
C GLY A 207 -17.98 14.47 -0.03
N TRP A 208 -18.06 13.23 0.41
CA TRP A 208 -18.94 12.79 1.48
C TRP A 208 -18.38 13.06 2.88
N ILE A 209 -19.20 13.62 3.76
CA ILE A 209 -18.87 13.88 5.17
C ILE A 209 -19.65 12.93 6.07
N CYS A 210 -18.98 12.40 7.09
CA CYS A 210 -19.56 11.54 8.12
C CYS A 210 -19.50 12.21 9.50
N SER A 211 -20.58 12.09 10.27
CA SER A 211 -20.66 12.62 11.65
C SER A 211 -19.86 11.85 12.70
N CYS A 212 -19.19 10.73 12.34
CA CYS A 212 -18.44 9.92 13.32
C CYS A 212 -17.14 10.59 13.76
N GLU A 213 -16.71 10.35 15.01
CA GLU A 213 -15.51 10.96 15.59
C GLU A 213 -14.25 10.73 14.75
N PHE A 214 -14.02 9.48 14.30
CA PHE A 214 -12.85 9.18 13.49
C PHE A 214 -12.77 9.99 12.19
N PHE A 215 -13.92 10.28 11.56
CA PHE A 215 -13.96 11.13 10.38
C PHE A 215 -13.65 12.59 10.70
N LYS A 216 -14.13 13.10 11.82
CA LYS A 216 -13.85 14.48 12.25
C LYS A 216 -12.35 14.73 12.39
N GLU A 217 -11.63 13.75 12.97
CA GLU A 217 -10.19 13.84 13.21
C GLU A 217 -9.35 13.55 11.95
N ASN A 218 -9.72 12.54 11.15
CA ASN A 218 -8.86 11.98 10.11
C ASN A 218 -9.36 12.26 8.69
N LYS A 219 -10.56 12.85 8.52
CA LYS A 219 -11.21 13.11 7.21
C LYS A 219 -11.43 11.84 6.38
N VAL A 220 -11.39 10.68 7.02
CA VAL A 220 -11.66 9.35 6.45
C VAL A 220 -12.28 8.46 7.51
N CYS A 221 -13.15 7.53 7.11
CA CYS A 221 -13.68 6.50 8.01
C CYS A 221 -14.26 5.32 7.21
N SER A 222 -14.54 4.21 7.89
CA SER A 222 -15.15 3.03 7.24
C SER A 222 -16.48 3.32 6.54
N HIS A 223 -17.24 4.31 7.00
CA HIS A 223 -18.54 4.68 6.41
C HIS A 223 -18.38 5.39 5.07
N VAL A 224 -17.47 6.37 4.99
CA VAL A 224 -17.17 7.08 3.74
C VAL A 224 -16.52 6.13 2.74
N ILE A 225 -15.51 5.34 3.15
CA ILE A 225 -14.87 4.35 2.28
C ILE A 225 -15.92 3.36 1.72
N ALA A 226 -16.83 2.89 2.57
CA ALA A 226 -17.88 1.96 2.13
C ALA A 226 -18.88 2.61 1.17
N LEU A 227 -19.31 3.84 1.45
CA LEU A 227 -20.24 4.56 0.58
C LEU A 227 -19.65 4.85 -0.80
N GLU A 228 -18.41 5.36 -0.86
CA GLU A 228 -17.71 5.63 -2.12
C GLU A 228 -17.60 4.38 -3.00
N GLU A 229 -17.41 3.21 -2.40
CA GLU A 229 -17.37 1.95 -3.15
C GLU A 229 -18.76 1.47 -3.52
N TYR A 230 -19.71 1.58 -2.60
CA TYR A 230 -21.10 1.19 -2.86
C TYR A 230 -21.67 1.95 -4.07
N LEU A 231 -21.44 3.26 -4.14
CA LEU A 231 -21.89 4.08 -5.26
C LEU A 231 -21.25 3.65 -6.59
N LYS A 232 -19.95 3.37 -6.63
CA LYS A 232 -19.24 2.89 -7.84
C LYS A 232 -19.76 1.55 -8.38
N ILE A 233 -20.36 0.73 -7.53
CA ILE A 233 -20.89 -0.58 -7.93
C ILE A 233 -22.32 -0.42 -8.46
N HIS A 234 -23.03 0.63 -8.04
CA HIS A 234 -24.45 0.82 -8.31
C HIS A 234 -24.77 2.03 -9.21
N GLU A 235 -23.75 2.75 -9.71
CA GLU A 235 -23.82 3.68 -10.84
C GLU A 235 -23.83 2.91 -12.17
#